data_defdefe60507f85d399e0cbe47f123b8
#
_entry.id   defdefe60507f85d399e0cbe47f123b8
#
_cell.length_a   1.000
_cell.length_b   1.000
_cell.length_c   1.000
_cell.angle_alpha   90.00
_cell.angle_beta   90.00
_cell.angle_gamma   90.00
#
_symmetry.space_group_name_H-M   'P 1'
#
loop_
_entity.id
_entity.type
_entity.pdbx_description
1 polymer ?
#
loop_
_entity_poly.entity_id
_entity_poly.type
_entity_poly.pdbx_seq_one_letter_code
_entity_poly.pdbx_strand_id
1 'polypeptide(L)'
;MEMKSVICCNRNMMQIQRDEHGRKGAFYIDENGEWIAELTYIKTNDTMTIDHTEVDEKLRGEGVGEDLVKAAVEYARENGLKVKPSCPYARKVIERTPELQDVLESEAA
;
A
#
# COMPACT_ATOMS: atom_id res chain seq x y z
N MET A 1 6.34 22.24 1.92
CA MET A 1 6.07 21.89 1.46
C MET A 1 5.96 20.69 1.36
N GLU A 2 5.46 20.14 1.41
CA GLU A 2 5.35 19.12 1.40
C GLU A 2 5.40 18.46 0.41
N MET A 3 5.67 17.70 0.18
CA MET A 3 5.64 17.18 -0.74
C MET A 3 5.02 15.98 -0.73
N LYS A 4 4.15 15.62 -1.45
CA LYS A 4 3.57 14.48 -1.49
C LYS A 4 4.49 13.53 -2.05
N SER A 5 4.68 12.38 -1.64
CA SER A 5 5.49 11.42 -2.16
C SER A 5 4.74 10.74 -3.23
N VAL A 6 5.08 10.82 -4.42
CA VAL A 6 4.37 10.25 -5.52
C VAL A 6 5.15 9.07 -6.06
N ILE A 7 4.53 7.92 -6.17
CA ILE A 7 5.14 6.76 -6.68
C ILE A 7 4.62 6.50 -8.05
N CYS A 8 5.39 6.56 -9.06
CA CYS A 8 4.96 6.41 -10.37
C CYS A 8 4.93 5.04 -10.81
N CYS A 9 3.87 4.54 -11.21
CA CYS A 9 3.77 3.24 -11.60
C CYS A 9 3.60 3.33 -12.94
N ASN A 10 4.23 3.17 -13.73
CA ASN A 10 4.05 3.38 -14.97
C ASN A 10 3.09 2.70 -15.66
N ARG A 11 2.19 2.06 -15.25
CA ARG A 11 1.37 1.45 -16.03
C ARG A 11 0.30 2.23 -16.40
N ASN A 12 -0.49 2.80 -15.98
CA ASN A 12 -1.55 3.50 -16.44
C ASN A 12 -1.56 4.81 -16.12
N MET A 13 -0.63 5.39 -15.95
CA MET A 13 -0.60 6.67 -15.62
C MET A 13 -1.27 7.03 -14.38
N MET A 14 -1.68 6.18 -13.55
CA MET A 14 -2.24 6.53 -12.30
C MET A 14 -1.14 6.77 -11.32
N GLN A 15 -1.28 7.77 -10.52
CA GLN A 15 -0.29 8.11 -9.55
C GLN A 15 -0.74 7.74 -8.17
N ILE A 16 0.02 6.98 -7.46
CA ILE A 16 -0.29 6.58 -6.09
C ILE A 16 0.38 7.57 -5.17
N GLN A 17 -0.41 8.19 -4.31
CA GLN A 17 0.10 9.18 -3.39
C GLN A 17 0.04 8.64 -1.98
N ARG A 18 0.75 9.24 -1.06
CA ARG A 18 0.77 8.79 0.32
C ARG A 18 0.44 9.94 1.23
N ASP A 19 -0.42 9.69 2.18
CA ASP A 19 -0.81 10.68 3.15
C ASP A 19 -0.60 10.05 4.50
N GLU A 20 0.12 10.66 5.40
CA GLU A 20 0.41 10.06 6.66
C GLU A 20 0.24 11.04 7.79
N HIS A 21 -0.43 10.64 8.85
CA HIS A 21 -0.65 11.45 10.01
C HIS A 21 -0.29 10.62 11.23
N GLY A 22 0.79 10.93 11.87
CA GLY A 22 1.22 10.18 13.03
C GLY A 22 1.59 8.79 12.64
N ARG A 23 0.95 7.80 13.21
CA ARG A 23 1.26 6.45 12.89
C ARG A 23 0.37 5.88 11.81
N LYS A 24 -0.66 6.59 11.41
CA LYS A 24 -1.57 6.09 10.41
C LYS A 24 -1.26 6.71 9.07
N GLY A 25 -1.45 5.96 8.04
CA GLY A 25 -1.20 6.49 6.71
C GLY A 25 -2.01 5.77 5.68
N ALA A 26 -1.95 6.26 4.48
CA ALA A 26 -2.68 5.67 3.37
C ALA A 26 -1.95 5.90 2.08
N PHE A 27 -2.03 4.92 1.19
CA PHE A 27 -1.58 5.12 -0.17
C PHE A 27 -2.89 5.19 -0.96
N TYR A 28 -3.05 6.17 -1.79
CA TYR A 28 -4.33 6.38 -2.45
C TYR A 28 -4.19 6.93 -3.85
N ILE A 29 -5.25 6.82 -4.61
CA ILE A 29 -5.30 7.44 -5.92
C ILE A 29 -6.47 8.39 -5.89
N ASP A 30 -6.20 9.63 -6.24
CA ASP A 30 -7.18 10.68 -6.16
C ASP A 30 -7.64 11.02 -7.56
N GLU A 31 -8.93 11.16 -7.75
CA GLU A 31 -9.46 11.60 -9.01
C GLU A 31 -10.40 12.72 -8.74
N ASN A 32 -10.04 13.91 -9.13
CA ASN A 32 -10.92 15.07 -8.93
C ASN A 32 -11.29 15.28 -7.48
N GLY A 33 -10.35 15.06 -6.58
CA GLY A 33 -10.60 15.29 -5.17
C GLY A 33 -11.23 14.13 -4.46
N GLU A 34 -11.42 13.03 -5.13
CA GLU A 34 -12.05 11.91 -4.50
C GLU A 34 -11.11 10.71 -4.53
N TRP A 35 -10.96 10.02 -3.44
CA TRP A 35 -10.07 8.88 -3.39
C TRP A 35 -10.81 7.70 -4.01
N ILE A 36 -10.34 7.22 -5.15
CA ILE A 36 -11.00 6.12 -5.81
C ILE A 36 -10.29 4.80 -5.54
N ALA A 37 -9.21 4.82 -4.84
CA ALA A 37 -8.55 3.60 -4.39
C ALA A 37 -7.69 3.97 -3.21
N GLU A 38 -7.62 3.12 -2.23
CA GLU A 38 -6.81 3.44 -1.06
C GLU A 38 -6.38 2.19 -0.32
N LEU A 39 -5.27 2.26 0.34
CA LEU A 39 -4.76 1.22 1.19
C LEU A 39 -4.31 1.91 2.44
N THR A 40 -4.87 1.55 3.59
CA THR A 40 -4.50 2.22 4.83
C THR A 40 -3.58 1.33 5.64
N TYR A 41 -2.74 1.94 6.44
CA TYR A 41 -1.81 1.19 7.26
C TYR A 41 -1.54 1.90 8.57
N ILE A 42 -1.00 1.19 9.52
CA ILE A 42 -0.63 1.75 10.81
C ILE A 42 0.80 1.32 11.08
N LYS A 43 1.63 2.27 11.45
CA LYS A 43 3.02 1.97 11.74
C LYS A 43 3.19 1.82 13.24
N THR A 44 3.83 0.77 13.68
CA THR A 44 4.08 0.55 15.08
C THR A 44 5.49 0.04 15.19
N ASN A 45 6.35 0.80 15.79
CA ASN A 45 7.74 0.44 15.92
C ASN A 45 8.31 0.17 14.51
N ASP A 46 8.73 -0.98 14.20
CA ASP A 46 9.27 -1.28 12.93
C ASP A 46 8.32 -2.03 12.07
N THR A 47 7.05 -2.03 12.30
CA THR A 47 6.07 -2.80 11.57
C THR A 47 5.02 -1.91 10.95
N MET A 48 4.69 -2.20 9.70
CA MET A 48 3.61 -1.50 9.03
C MET A 48 2.48 -2.51 8.88
N THR A 49 1.36 -2.27 9.52
CA THR A 49 0.22 -3.16 9.44
C THR A 49 -0.72 -2.62 8.39
N ILE A 50 -0.96 -3.38 7.33
CA ILE A 50 -1.90 -2.96 6.30
C ILE A 50 -3.26 -3.47 6.73
N ASP A 51 -4.15 -2.56 7.09
CA ASP A 51 -5.42 -2.97 7.66
C ASP A 51 -6.58 -2.89 6.71
N HIS A 52 -6.48 -2.21 5.61
CA HIS A 52 -7.63 -2.08 4.72
C HIS A 52 -7.21 -1.69 3.32
N THR A 53 -7.82 -2.27 2.33
CA THR A 53 -7.55 -1.90 0.94
C THR A 53 -8.89 -1.80 0.25
N GLU A 54 -9.15 -0.70 -0.43
CA GLU A 54 -10.42 -0.51 -1.09
C GLU A 54 -10.19 0.06 -2.46
N VAL A 55 -10.86 -0.44 -3.47
CA VAL A 55 -10.71 0.04 -4.83
C VAL A 55 -12.10 0.21 -5.43
N ASP A 56 -12.32 1.36 -6.06
CA ASP A 56 -13.60 1.65 -6.66
C ASP A 56 -13.88 0.58 -7.69
N GLU A 57 -15.15 0.21 -7.84
CA GLU A 57 -15.52 -0.80 -8.73
C GLU A 57 -15.06 -0.56 -10.12
N LYS A 58 -15.04 0.64 -10.59
CA LYS A 58 -14.65 0.92 -11.93
C LYS A 58 -13.18 0.65 -12.19
N LEU A 59 -12.39 0.48 -11.15
CA LEU A 59 -10.99 0.19 -11.31
C LEU A 59 -10.67 -1.27 -11.06
N ARG A 60 -11.64 -2.07 -10.73
CA ARG A 60 -11.36 -3.43 -10.43
C ARG A 60 -10.93 -4.16 -11.68
N GLY A 61 -10.03 -5.06 -11.54
CA GLY A 61 -9.55 -5.78 -12.69
C GLY A 61 -8.40 -5.12 -13.39
N GLU A 62 -8.00 -3.93 -12.97
CA GLU A 62 -6.91 -3.26 -13.58
C GLU A 62 -5.62 -3.35 -12.79
N GLY A 63 -5.59 -4.11 -11.74
CA GLY A 63 -4.37 -4.26 -10.95
C GLY A 63 -4.07 -3.12 -10.04
N VAL A 64 -5.04 -2.24 -9.81
CA VAL A 64 -4.79 -1.07 -8.99
C VAL A 64 -4.54 -1.47 -7.56
N GLY A 65 -5.31 -2.42 -7.03
CA GLY A 65 -5.10 -2.85 -5.66
C GLY A 65 -3.74 -3.45 -5.48
N GLU A 66 -3.27 -4.19 -6.47
CA GLU A 66 -1.96 -4.77 -6.38
C GLU A 66 -0.92 -3.69 -6.41
N ASP A 67 -1.12 -2.66 -7.20
CA ASP A 67 -0.17 -1.56 -7.26
C ASP A 67 -0.10 -0.85 -5.92
N LEU A 68 -1.22 -0.72 -5.22
CA LEU A 68 -1.22 -0.10 -3.92
C LEU A 68 -0.43 -0.94 -2.93
N VAL A 69 -0.61 -2.26 -2.98
CA VAL A 69 0.13 -3.13 -2.07
C VAL A 69 1.62 -3.06 -2.37
N LYS A 70 1.97 -3.01 -3.66
CA LYS A 70 3.37 -2.92 -4.01
C LYS A 70 3.97 -1.60 -3.54
N ALA A 71 3.22 -0.52 -3.65
CA ALA A 71 3.71 0.77 -3.19
C ALA A 71 3.96 0.74 -1.68
N ALA A 72 3.05 0.12 -0.95
CA ALA A 72 3.20 0.03 0.50
C ALA A 72 4.42 -0.81 0.86
N VAL A 73 4.64 -1.91 0.15
CA VAL A 73 5.78 -2.76 0.44
C VAL A 73 7.08 -2.04 0.11
N GLU A 74 7.09 -1.28 -0.99
CA GLU A 74 8.30 -0.54 -1.32
C GLU A 74 8.60 0.51 -0.27
N TYR A 75 7.57 1.18 0.22
CA TYR A 75 7.76 2.19 1.26
C TYR A 75 8.33 1.50 2.51
N ALA A 76 7.79 0.35 2.87
CA ALA A 76 8.28 -0.35 4.04
C ALA A 76 9.74 -0.76 3.84
N ARG A 77 10.08 -1.22 2.65
CA ARG A 77 11.43 -1.64 2.39
C ARG A 77 12.39 -0.47 2.50
N GLU A 78 12.00 0.66 1.99
CA GLU A 78 12.87 1.82 2.02
C GLU A 78 13.01 2.39 3.41
N ASN A 79 12.07 2.13 4.29
CA ASN A 79 12.11 2.67 5.64
C ASN A 79 12.43 1.63 6.70
N GLY A 80 12.87 0.47 6.28
CA GLY A 80 13.25 -0.54 7.25
C GLY A 80 12.11 -1.12 8.06
N LEU A 81 10.90 -1.12 7.50
CA LEU A 81 9.76 -1.62 8.21
C LEU A 81 9.42 -3.02 7.73
N LYS A 82 8.79 -3.79 8.61
CA LYS A 82 8.29 -5.07 8.21
C LYS A 82 6.81 -4.90 7.92
N VAL A 83 6.24 -5.72 7.06
CA VAL A 83 4.86 -5.59 6.66
C VAL A 83 4.04 -6.69 7.28
N LYS A 84 2.93 -6.32 7.92
CA LYS A 84 2.04 -7.27 8.50
C LYS A 84 0.70 -7.09 7.80
N PRO A 85 0.31 -7.93 6.87
CA PRO A 85 -0.92 -7.75 6.12
C PRO A 85 -2.11 -8.30 6.89
N SER A 86 -2.79 -7.45 7.61
CA SER A 86 -4.01 -7.84 8.29
C SER A 86 -5.16 -7.87 7.33
N CYS A 87 -5.09 -7.16 6.25
CA CYS A 87 -6.15 -7.13 5.28
C CYS A 87 -6.06 -8.38 4.41
N PRO A 88 -7.12 -9.14 4.27
CA PRO A 88 -7.06 -10.36 3.48
C PRO A 88 -6.65 -10.14 2.03
N TYR A 89 -7.05 -9.03 1.46
CA TYR A 89 -6.68 -8.75 0.08
C TYR A 89 -5.17 -8.54 -0.02
N ALA A 90 -4.62 -7.73 0.88
CA ALA A 90 -3.19 -7.46 0.85
C ALA A 90 -2.41 -8.75 1.08
N ARG A 91 -2.92 -9.60 1.97
CA ARG A 91 -2.25 -10.83 2.25
C ARG A 91 -2.20 -11.70 1.00
N LYS A 92 -3.30 -11.80 0.26
CA LYS A 92 -3.30 -12.55 -0.92
C LYS A 92 -2.35 -12.04 -1.95
N VAL A 93 -2.28 -10.76 -2.14
CA VAL A 93 -1.39 -10.17 -3.12
C VAL A 93 0.05 -10.49 -2.78
N ILE A 94 0.41 -10.37 -1.52
CA ILE A 94 1.79 -10.61 -1.13
C ILE A 94 2.10 -12.09 -1.25
N GLU A 95 1.16 -12.95 -0.93
CA GLU A 95 1.42 -14.38 -0.98
C GLU A 95 1.66 -14.86 -2.39
N ARG A 96 1.07 -14.24 -3.38
CA ARG A 96 1.27 -14.67 -4.72
C ARG A 96 2.32 -13.87 -5.46
N THR A 97 3.01 -12.97 -4.78
CA THR A 97 4.04 -12.16 -5.39
C THR A 97 5.32 -12.32 -4.59
N PRO A 98 6.15 -13.26 -4.94
CA PRO A 98 7.34 -13.54 -4.13
C PRO A 98 8.23 -12.35 -3.87
N GLU A 99 8.31 -11.43 -4.81
CA GLU A 99 9.20 -10.32 -4.61
C GLU A 99 8.70 -9.40 -3.54
N LEU A 100 7.49 -9.55 -3.03
CA LEU A 100 7.03 -8.70 -1.96
C LEU A 100 7.20 -9.36 -0.61
N GLN A 101 7.66 -10.60 -0.58
CA GLN A 101 7.69 -11.31 0.68
C GLN A 101 8.92 -11.07 1.51
N ASP A 102 9.89 -10.37 0.99
CA ASP A 102 11.12 -10.15 1.74
C ASP A 102 10.93 -9.24 2.94
N VAL A 103 9.87 -8.45 2.99
CA VAL A 103 9.67 -7.58 4.14
C VAL A 103 8.51 -8.08 4.99
N LEU A 104 7.95 -9.26 4.71
CA LEU A 104 6.86 -9.74 5.53
C LEU A 104 7.32 -10.01 6.93
N GLU A 105 6.50 -9.62 7.89
CA GLU A 105 6.84 -9.88 9.25
C GLU A 105 6.72 -11.36 9.47
N SER A 106 7.69 -11.98 10.06
CA SER A 106 7.62 -13.34 10.21
C SER A 106 6.67 -13.66 11.26
N GLU A 107 5.66 -14.32 11.06
CA GLU A 107 4.76 -14.59 11.96
C GLU A 107 5.16 -15.57 12.72
N ALA A 108 5.95 -16.05 12.68
CA ALA A 108 6.42 -16.89 13.41
C ALA A 108 5.67 -17.50 14.03
N ALA A 109 5.18 -17.49 14.03
CA ALA A 109 4.46 -18.05 14.65
C ALA A 109 4.40 -18.65 14.79
#